data_60d5d9274c76bf4e9d4ffaf0575f619c
#
_entry.id   60d5d9274c76bf4e9d4ffaf0575f619c
#
_cell.length_a   1.000
_cell.length_b   1.000
_cell.length_c   1.000
_cell.angle_alpha   90.00
_cell.angle_beta   90.00
_cell.angle_gamma   90.00
#
_symmetry.space_group_name_H-M   'P 1'
#
loop_
_entity.id
_entity.type
_entity.pdbx_description
1 polymer ?
#
loop_
_entity_poly.entity_id
_entity_poly.type
_entity_poly.pdbx_seq_one_letter_code
_entity_poly.pdbx_strand_id
1 'polypeptide(L)'
;MSSRDGNDLKLGDCLSRDELRALSQATNWQGALMVSGNLLTLALAFAPSVLWPNPATLLLSIVLIAGRQLAFAIVLHDCAHNALFRSERLNTFVGRWVGGAAVDVPLQLYRDYHLNHHKHAGTDQDPDQGLVKDYPVTQDSLRRKFIRDVSGQTGLKELTFL
;
A
#
# COMPACT_ATOMS: atom_id res chain seq x y z
N MET A 1 -29.90 -21.43 -1.32
CA MET A 1 -30.81 -20.27 -1.27
C MET A 1 -30.95 -19.88 0.18
N SER A 2 -30.14 -18.93 0.63
CA SER A 2 -30.28 -18.33 1.95
C SER A 2 -30.48 -16.83 1.72
N SER A 3 -31.69 -16.37 2.04
CA SER A 3 -32.08 -14.97 2.03
C SER A 3 -31.20 -14.21 3.03
N ARG A 4 -30.30 -13.39 2.54
CA ARG A 4 -29.70 -12.35 3.36
C ARG A 4 -30.72 -11.22 3.48
N ASP A 5 -31.59 -11.32 4.47
CA ASP A 5 -32.27 -10.15 5.05
C ASP A 5 -31.20 -9.35 5.86
N GLY A 6 -30.24 -8.81 5.13
CA GLY A 6 -29.31 -7.86 5.66
C GLY A 6 -29.94 -6.49 5.60
N ASN A 7 -30.32 -5.97 6.74
CA ASN A 7 -30.56 -4.55 6.93
C ASN A 7 -29.22 -3.84 6.60
N ASP A 8 -29.02 -3.51 5.32
CA ASP A 8 -27.80 -2.82 4.83
C ASP A 8 -27.84 -1.40 5.39
N LEU A 9 -27.27 -1.25 6.62
CA LEU A 9 -27.06 0.03 7.26
C LEU A 9 -26.20 0.91 6.32
N LYS A 10 -26.83 1.93 5.76
CA LYS A 10 -26.11 2.92 4.97
C LYS A 10 -25.36 3.88 5.91
N LEU A 11 -24.18 4.30 5.50
CA LEU A 11 -23.37 5.24 6.26
C LEU A 11 -24.15 6.50 6.70
N GLY A 12 -25.08 6.95 5.84
CA GLY A 12 -25.97 8.07 6.11
C GLY A 12 -27.06 7.81 7.17
N ASP A 13 -27.26 6.55 7.57
CA ASP A 13 -28.20 6.19 8.65
C ASP A 13 -27.51 6.31 10.03
N CYS A 14 -26.17 6.28 10.04
CA CYS A 14 -25.34 6.30 11.26
C CYS A 14 -24.67 7.66 11.50
N LEU A 15 -24.38 8.41 10.44
CA LEU A 15 -23.63 9.67 10.50
C LEU A 15 -24.32 10.76 9.71
N SER A 16 -24.40 11.96 10.28
CA SER A 16 -24.83 13.16 9.56
C SER A 16 -23.84 13.52 8.45
N ARG A 17 -24.27 14.32 7.47
CA ARG A 17 -23.39 14.80 6.39
C ARG A 17 -22.22 15.64 6.91
N ASP A 18 -22.41 16.39 8.00
CA ASP A 18 -21.37 17.22 8.59
C ASP A 18 -20.35 16.38 9.35
N GLU A 19 -20.76 15.34 10.06
CA GLU A 19 -19.86 14.35 10.67
C GLU A 19 -19.05 13.59 9.62
N LEU A 20 -19.69 13.11 8.54
CA LEU A 20 -19.01 12.47 7.43
C LEU A 20 -17.96 13.39 6.81
N ARG A 21 -18.31 14.66 6.58
CA ARG A 21 -17.39 15.66 6.04
C ARG A 21 -16.22 15.93 6.98
N ALA A 22 -16.48 16.06 8.29
CA ALA A 22 -15.45 16.28 9.29
C ALA A 22 -14.48 15.11 9.40
N LEU A 23 -14.99 13.87 9.39
CA LEU A 23 -14.19 12.64 9.45
C LEU A 23 -13.39 12.36 8.17
N SER A 24 -13.88 12.83 7.02
CA SER A 24 -13.24 12.63 5.71
C SER A 24 -12.23 13.72 5.35
N GLN A 25 -12.02 14.74 6.20
CA GLN A 25 -11.08 15.81 5.89
C GLN A 25 -9.63 15.41 6.14
N ALA A 26 -8.87 15.30 5.04
CA ALA A 26 -7.41 15.21 5.13
C ALA A 26 -6.82 16.54 5.66
N THR A 27 -5.76 16.47 6.43
CA THR A 27 -5.01 17.62 6.92
C THR A 27 -3.55 17.56 6.44
N ASN A 28 -3.01 18.70 6.01
CA ASN A 28 -1.63 18.75 5.52
C ASN A 28 -0.61 18.40 6.62
N TRP A 29 -0.90 18.70 7.86
CA TRP A 29 -0.02 18.40 8.99
C TRP A 29 0.09 16.88 9.26
N GLN A 30 -1.01 16.15 9.25
CA GLN A 30 -1.02 14.69 9.44
C GLN A 30 -0.30 13.99 8.29
N GLY A 31 -0.55 14.42 7.05
CA GLY A 31 0.18 13.93 5.89
C GLY A 31 1.68 14.20 5.98
N ALA A 32 2.08 15.40 6.38
CA ALA A 32 3.49 15.74 6.58
C ALA A 32 4.14 14.90 7.69
N LEU A 33 3.45 14.69 8.81
CA LEU A 33 3.94 13.83 9.89
C LEU A 33 4.12 12.37 9.43
N MET A 34 3.16 11.82 8.69
CA MET A 34 3.25 10.47 8.14
C MET A 34 4.44 10.32 7.19
N VAL A 35 4.61 11.24 6.25
CA VAL A 35 5.72 11.22 5.28
C VAL A 35 7.06 11.37 6.01
N SER A 36 7.19 12.36 6.90
CA SER A 36 8.43 12.60 7.67
C SER A 36 8.78 11.41 8.56
N GLY A 37 7.79 10.79 9.20
CA GLY A 37 7.98 9.58 10.01
C GLY A 37 8.48 8.40 9.16
N ASN A 38 7.93 8.21 7.95
CA ASN A 38 8.40 7.16 7.03
C ASN A 38 9.83 7.42 6.55
N LEU A 39 10.19 8.65 6.20
CA LEU A 39 11.55 9.02 5.80
C LEU A 39 12.54 8.86 6.95
N LEU A 40 12.17 9.28 8.16
CA LEU A 40 12.99 9.09 9.36
C LEU A 40 13.23 7.61 9.65
N THR A 41 12.19 6.78 9.63
CA THR A 41 12.33 5.34 9.88
C THR A 41 13.15 4.66 8.78
N LEU A 42 13.07 5.12 7.52
CA LEU A 42 13.94 4.65 6.45
C LEU A 42 15.39 5.02 6.74
N ALA A 43 15.69 6.27 7.11
CA ALA A 43 17.04 6.71 7.48
C ALA A 43 17.58 5.90 8.67
N LEU A 44 16.77 5.65 9.69
CA LEU A 44 17.14 4.80 10.83
C LEU A 44 17.37 3.33 10.42
N ALA A 45 16.67 2.82 9.42
CA ALA A 45 16.88 1.47 8.90
C ALA A 45 18.24 1.32 8.19
N PHE A 46 18.78 2.39 7.60
CA PHE A 46 20.14 2.40 7.04
C PHE A 46 21.24 2.54 8.10
N ALA A 47 20.94 3.15 9.25
CA ALA A 47 21.94 3.49 10.26
C ALA A 47 22.81 2.30 10.72
N PRO A 48 22.30 1.08 10.97
CA PRO A 48 23.16 -0.05 11.37
C PRO A 48 24.27 -0.37 10.37
N SER A 49 23.94 -0.41 9.07
CA SER A 49 24.92 -0.73 8.02
C SER A 49 25.92 0.38 7.78
N VAL A 50 25.55 1.64 8.05
CA VAL A 50 26.44 2.80 7.89
C VAL A 50 27.38 2.95 9.08
N LEU A 51 26.87 2.80 10.31
CA LEU A 51 27.65 3.04 11.53
C LEU A 51 28.57 1.85 11.89
N TRP A 52 28.14 0.62 11.60
CA TRP A 52 28.90 -0.60 11.90
C TRP A 52 28.85 -1.57 10.71
N PRO A 53 29.55 -1.27 9.60
CA PRO A 53 29.46 -2.05 8.37
C PRO A 53 30.00 -3.47 8.54
N ASN A 54 29.09 -4.44 8.60
CA ASN A 54 29.39 -5.89 8.63
C ASN A 54 28.18 -6.68 8.06
N PRO A 55 28.35 -7.97 7.73
CA PRO A 55 27.26 -8.76 7.13
C PRO A 55 25.98 -8.82 7.96
N ALA A 56 26.07 -8.82 9.29
CA ALA A 56 24.87 -8.91 10.16
C ALA A 56 24.08 -7.59 10.14
N THR A 57 24.77 -6.43 10.24
CA THR A 57 24.12 -5.12 10.16
C THR A 57 23.58 -4.83 8.77
N LEU A 58 24.27 -5.28 7.72
CA LEU A 58 23.75 -5.20 6.35
C LEU A 58 22.46 -6.00 6.19
N LEU A 59 22.43 -7.25 6.66
CA LEU A 59 21.22 -8.08 6.63
C LEU A 59 20.08 -7.44 7.42
N LEU A 60 20.37 -6.92 8.63
CA LEU A 60 19.39 -6.21 9.44
C LEU A 60 18.81 -5.01 8.69
N SER A 61 19.66 -4.18 8.09
CA SER A 61 19.20 -3.01 7.30
C SER A 61 18.33 -3.44 6.13
N ILE A 62 18.69 -4.49 5.39
CA ILE A 62 17.89 -5.00 4.27
C ILE A 62 16.48 -5.40 4.76
N VAL A 63 16.38 -6.16 5.86
CA VAL A 63 15.09 -6.58 6.42
C VAL A 63 14.25 -5.38 6.86
N LEU A 64 14.86 -4.40 7.54
CA LEU A 64 14.16 -3.19 7.98
C LEU A 64 13.68 -2.33 6.79
N ILE A 65 14.51 -2.16 5.76
CA ILE A 65 14.18 -1.40 4.54
C ILE A 65 13.06 -2.10 3.76
N ALA A 66 13.12 -3.43 3.62
CA ALA A 66 12.06 -4.19 2.95
C ALA A 66 10.69 -3.98 3.62
N GLY A 67 10.64 -3.92 4.95
CA GLY A 67 9.42 -3.56 5.68
C GLY A 67 8.92 -2.14 5.42
N ARG A 68 9.81 -1.21 5.02
CA ARG A 68 9.43 0.17 4.72
C ARG A 68 8.82 0.34 3.33
N GLN A 69 9.07 -0.55 2.38
CA GLN A 69 8.46 -0.49 1.05
C GLN A 69 6.93 -0.52 1.14
N LEU A 70 6.35 -1.36 1.99
CA LEU A 70 4.91 -1.36 2.22
C LEU A 70 4.39 -0.01 2.74
N ALA A 71 5.13 0.64 3.64
CA ALA A 71 4.74 1.96 4.16
C ALA A 71 4.75 3.04 3.06
N PHE A 72 5.69 3.01 2.11
CA PHE A 72 5.69 3.91 0.96
C PHE A 72 4.60 3.56 -0.06
N ALA A 73 4.25 2.28 -0.22
CA ALA A 73 3.10 1.87 -1.02
C ALA A 73 1.78 2.43 -0.43
N ILE A 74 1.63 2.49 0.91
CA ILE A 74 0.49 3.16 1.56
C ILE A 74 0.51 4.66 1.29
N VAL A 75 1.66 5.33 1.33
CA VAL A 75 1.78 6.75 0.93
C VAL A 75 1.33 6.96 -0.52
N LEU A 76 1.75 6.08 -1.45
CA LEU A 76 1.30 6.12 -2.84
C LEU A 76 -0.21 5.94 -2.94
N HIS A 77 -0.77 4.95 -2.24
CA HIS A 77 -2.20 4.65 -2.19
C HIS A 77 -3.02 5.86 -1.73
N ASP A 78 -2.67 6.45 -0.58
CA ASP A 78 -3.42 7.58 -0.03
C ASP A 78 -3.31 8.84 -0.92
N CYS A 79 -2.15 9.04 -1.56
CA CYS A 79 -1.98 10.07 -2.58
C CYS A 79 -2.80 9.78 -3.85
N ALA A 80 -2.97 8.53 -4.25
CA ALA A 80 -3.82 8.16 -5.38
C ALA A 80 -5.29 8.52 -5.14
N HIS A 81 -5.74 8.40 -3.90
CA HIS A 81 -7.08 8.83 -3.45
C HIS A 81 -7.19 10.33 -3.16
N ASN A 82 -6.12 11.12 -3.27
CA ASN A 82 -6.04 12.50 -2.78
C ASN A 82 -6.41 12.64 -1.29
N ALA A 83 -6.12 11.61 -0.48
CA ALA A 83 -6.53 11.50 0.92
C ALA A 83 -5.42 11.81 1.92
N LEU A 84 -4.14 11.81 1.53
CA LEU A 84 -3.01 12.05 2.43
C LEU A 84 -2.89 13.53 2.84
N PHE A 85 -3.12 14.44 1.89
CA PHE A 85 -3.07 15.88 2.10
C PHE A 85 -4.38 16.53 1.64
N ARG A 86 -4.72 17.67 2.26
CA ARG A 86 -5.82 18.51 1.78
C ARG A 86 -5.56 19.07 0.37
N SER A 87 -4.29 19.28 0.03
CA SER A 87 -3.87 19.85 -1.26
C SER A 87 -3.65 18.74 -2.28
N GLU A 88 -4.37 18.79 -3.40
CA GLU A 88 -4.17 17.87 -4.54
C GLU A 88 -2.74 17.94 -5.11
N ARG A 89 -2.15 19.15 -5.15
CA ARG A 89 -0.77 19.35 -5.60
C ARG A 89 0.23 18.63 -4.70
N LEU A 90 0.00 18.65 -3.37
CA LEU A 90 0.85 17.90 -2.42
C LEU A 90 0.67 16.40 -2.58
N ASN A 91 -0.57 15.90 -2.74
CA ASN A 91 -0.80 14.48 -3.04
C ASN A 91 -0.09 14.05 -4.33
N THR A 92 -0.16 14.86 -5.37
CA THR A 92 0.51 14.56 -6.65
C THR A 92 2.03 14.57 -6.49
N PHE A 93 2.60 15.56 -5.82
CA PHE A 93 4.04 15.67 -5.62
C PHE A 93 4.57 14.51 -4.75
N VAL A 94 3.99 14.30 -3.57
CA VAL A 94 4.41 13.26 -2.64
C VAL A 94 4.14 11.86 -3.20
N GLY A 95 2.98 11.66 -3.82
CA GLY A 95 2.64 10.38 -4.45
C GLY A 95 3.60 10.01 -5.58
N ARG A 96 4.08 10.99 -6.37
CA ARG A 96 5.06 10.73 -7.43
C ARG A 96 6.48 10.51 -6.90
N TRP A 97 6.97 11.44 -6.05
CA TRP A 97 8.39 11.53 -5.74
C TRP A 97 8.79 10.85 -4.42
N VAL A 98 7.81 10.51 -3.57
CA VAL A 98 8.06 9.78 -2.32
C VAL A 98 7.45 8.39 -2.39
N GLY A 99 6.13 8.29 -2.51
CA GLY A 99 5.45 6.99 -2.56
C GLY A 99 5.85 6.18 -3.80
N GLY A 100 5.57 6.70 -4.99
CA GLY A 100 5.80 6.03 -6.27
C GLY A 100 7.27 5.73 -6.54
N ALA A 101 8.17 6.69 -6.28
CA ALA A 101 9.61 6.51 -6.47
C ALA A 101 10.21 5.43 -5.56
N ALA A 102 9.67 5.27 -4.34
CA ALA A 102 10.17 4.27 -3.41
C ALA A 102 9.77 2.83 -3.78
N VAL A 103 8.67 2.65 -4.51
CA VAL A 103 8.16 1.34 -4.94
C VAL A 103 8.25 1.11 -6.44
N ASP A 104 8.88 2.04 -7.17
CA ASP A 104 9.04 2.02 -8.64
C ASP A 104 7.71 1.92 -9.40
N VAL A 105 6.67 2.63 -8.92
CA VAL A 105 5.35 2.65 -9.54
C VAL A 105 4.90 4.09 -9.81
N PRO A 106 4.68 4.49 -11.08
CA PRO A 106 4.18 5.82 -11.41
C PRO A 106 2.81 6.08 -10.79
N LEU A 107 2.66 7.20 -10.07
CA LEU A 107 1.41 7.57 -9.38
C LEU A 107 0.18 7.50 -10.30
N GLN A 108 0.27 8.02 -11.53
CA GLN A 108 -0.90 8.06 -12.41
C GLN A 108 -1.32 6.65 -12.86
N LEU A 109 -0.37 5.81 -13.20
CA LEU A 109 -0.64 4.41 -13.57
C LEU A 109 -1.29 3.66 -12.41
N TYR A 110 -0.74 3.82 -11.19
CA TYR A 110 -1.30 3.23 -9.98
C TYR A 110 -2.71 3.74 -9.69
N ARG A 111 -2.93 5.07 -9.81
CA ARG A 111 -4.24 5.69 -9.57
C ARG A 111 -5.30 5.13 -10.50
N ASP A 112 -5.03 5.07 -11.80
CA ASP A 112 -5.98 4.58 -12.80
C ASP A 112 -6.33 3.10 -12.56
N TYR A 113 -5.32 2.28 -12.29
CA TYR A 113 -5.49 0.87 -11.94
C TYR A 113 -6.29 0.69 -10.65
N HIS A 114 -5.88 1.37 -9.58
CA HIS A 114 -6.44 1.21 -8.24
C HIS A 114 -7.88 1.74 -8.12
N LEU A 115 -8.19 2.88 -8.73
CA LEU A 115 -9.56 3.38 -8.76
C LEU A 115 -10.47 2.51 -9.64
N ASN A 116 -9.93 1.88 -10.69
CA ASN A 116 -10.67 0.88 -11.45
C ASN A 116 -10.95 -0.38 -10.61
N HIS A 117 -9.99 -0.84 -9.79
CA HIS A 117 -10.22 -1.89 -8.80
C HIS A 117 -11.37 -1.51 -7.86
N HIS A 118 -11.33 -0.34 -7.23
CA HIS A 118 -12.42 0.11 -6.33
C HIS A 118 -13.80 0.13 -7.01
N LYS A 119 -13.84 0.53 -8.26
CA LYS A 119 -15.10 0.59 -9.04
C LYS A 119 -15.69 -0.80 -9.33
N HIS A 120 -14.84 -1.79 -9.54
CA HIS A 120 -15.22 -3.12 -9.98
C HIS A 120 -14.94 -4.22 -8.94
N ALA A 121 -14.54 -3.87 -7.71
CA ALA A 121 -14.13 -4.78 -6.66
C ALA A 121 -15.16 -5.92 -6.48
N GLY A 122 -14.66 -7.16 -6.52
CA GLY A 122 -15.46 -8.37 -6.36
C GLY A 122 -16.29 -8.79 -7.60
N THR A 123 -16.09 -8.14 -8.75
CA THR A 123 -16.70 -8.53 -10.03
C THR A 123 -15.66 -9.12 -10.98
N ASP A 124 -16.12 -9.73 -12.09
CA ASP A 124 -15.23 -10.26 -13.15
C ASP A 124 -14.41 -9.15 -13.86
N GLN A 125 -14.78 -7.88 -13.68
CA GLN A 125 -14.06 -6.73 -14.24
C GLN A 125 -13.00 -6.14 -13.29
N ASP A 126 -12.89 -6.70 -12.09
CA ASP A 126 -11.89 -6.29 -11.09
C ASP A 126 -10.48 -6.66 -11.59
N PRO A 127 -9.56 -5.70 -11.80
CA PRO A 127 -8.19 -6.00 -12.21
C PRO A 127 -7.44 -6.88 -11.20
N ASP A 128 -7.85 -6.88 -9.92
CA ASP A 128 -7.26 -7.72 -8.86
C ASP A 128 -7.91 -9.10 -8.72
N GLN A 129 -8.92 -9.42 -9.55
CA GLN A 129 -9.59 -10.71 -9.52
C GLN A 129 -8.61 -11.89 -9.64
N GLY A 130 -7.55 -11.74 -10.44
CA GLY A 130 -6.49 -12.74 -10.57
C GLY A 130 -5.74 -13.07 -9.29
N LEU A 131 -5.72 -12.17 -8.31
CA LEU A 131 -5.05 -12.36 -7.02
C LEU A 131 -5.89 -13.19 -6.04
N VAL A 132 -7.20 -13.20 -6.18
CA VAL A 132 -8.14 -13.76 -5.19
C VAL A 132 -9.03 -14.90 -5.72
N LYS A 133 -9.20 -15.03 -7.03
CA LYS A 133 -10.13 -16.00 -7.67
C LYS A 133 -9.90 -17.46 -7.29
N ASP A 134 -8.65 -17.81 -6.97
CA ASP A 134 -8.30 -19.19 -6.65
C ASP A 134 -8.39 -19.49 -5.14
N TYR A 135 -8.80 -18.51 -4.32
CA TYR A 135 -9.01 -18.75 -2.89
C TYR A 135 -10.39 -19.34 -2.60
N PRO A 136 -10.50 -20.24 -1.59
CA PRO A 136 -9.44 -20.70 -0.69
C PRO A 136 -8.47 -21.69 -1.35
N VAL A 137 -7.17 -21.51 -1.11
CA VAL A 137 -6.12 -22.40 -1.62
C VAL A 137 -5.83 -23.55 -0.64
N THR A 138 -5.24 -24.65 -1.12
CA THR A 138 -4.77 -25.74 -0.26
C THR A 138 -3.58 -25.33 0.59
N GLN A 139 -3.36 -26.00 1.74
CA GLN A 139 -2.20 -25.76 2.60
C GLN A 139 -0.88 -25.95 1.85
N ASP A 140 -0.79 -26.94 0.95
CA ASP A 140 0.39 -27.18 0.14
C ASP A 140 0.66 -26.05 -0.84
N SER A 141 -0.39 -25.46 -1.43
CA SER A 141 -0.26 -24.29 -2.29
C SER A 141 0.25 -23.08 -1.51
N LEU A 142 -0.31 -22.83 -0.32
CA LEU A 142 0.14 -21.76 0.57
C LEU A 142 1.60 -21.95 1.00
N ARG A 143 1.99 -23.18 1.37
CA ARG A 143 3.37 -23.50 1.75
C ARG A 143 4.35 -23.25 0.60
N ARG A 144 4.03 -23.69 -0.63
CA ARG A 144 4.86 -23.43 -1.81
C ARG A 144 5.01 -21.92 -2.07
N LYS A 145 3.91 -21.16 -1.97
CA LYS A 145 3.95 -19.71 -2.11
C LYS A 145 4.87 -19.09 -1.06
N PHE A 146 4.71 -19.44 0.20
CA PHE A 146 5.53 -18.93 1.30
C PHE A 146 7.02 -19.21 1.09
N ILE A 147 7.39 -20.46 0.72
CA ILE A 147 8.78 -20.83 0.46
C ILE A 147 9.36 -20.00 -0.70
N ARG A 148 8.62 -19.85 -1.79
CA ARG A 148 9.02 -19.05 -2.95
C ARG A 148 9.25 -17.59 -2.58
N ASP A 149 8.36 -17.00 -1.78
CA ASP A 149 8.43 -15.59 -1.38
C ASP A 149 9.62 -15.37 -0.43
N VAL A 150 9.78 -16.20 0.61
CA VAL A 150 10.89 -16.10 1.58
C VAL A 150 12.26 -16.40 0.96
N SER A 151 12.32 -17.30 -0.02
CA SER A 151 13.58 -17.60 -0.74
C SER A 151 13.99 -16.54 -1.76
N GLY A 152 13.20 -15.47 -1.95
CA GLY A 152 13.49 -14.39 -2.89
C GLY A 152 13.17 -14.71 -4.36
N GLN A 153 12.63 -15.91 -4.67
CA GLN A 153 12.31 -16.29 -6.04
C GLN A 153 11.26 -15.36 -6.68
N THR A 154 10.28 -14.90 -5.91
CA THR A 154 9.29 -13.92 -6.39
C THR A 154 9.99 -12.61 -6.74
N GLY A 155 10.84 -12.06 -5.86
CA GLY A 155 11.56 -10.81 -6.13
C GLY A 155 12.49 -10.90 -7.33
N LEU A 156 13.21 -12.02 -7.51
CA LEU A 156 14.04 -12.26 -8.70
C LEU A 156 13.21 -12.27 -9.98
N LYS A 157 12.02 -12.86 -9.94
CA LYS A 157 11.12 -12.87 -11.08
C LYS A 157 10.65 -11.46 -11.43
N GLU A 158 10.27 -10.64 -10.46
CA GLU A 158 9.86 -9.24 -10.69
C GLU A 158 10.99 -8.42 -11.31
N LEU A 159 12.26 -8.60 -10.88
CA LEU A 159 13.42 -7.92 -11.47
C LEU A 159 13.64 -8.26 -12.96
N THR A 160 13.14 -9.38 -13.46
CA THR A 160 13.26 -9.73 -14.88
C THR A 160 12.22 -9.05 -15.78
N PHE A 161 11.26 -8.35 -15.21
CA PHE A 161 10.25 -7.56 -15.94
C PHE A 161 10.57 -6.05 -15.99
N LEU A 162 11.63 -5.60 -15.30
CA LEU A 162 12.17 -4.24 -15.38
C LEU A 162 13.17 -4.11 -16.54
#